data_d14fbaac7c152a0aefc1028de90a9bd0
#
_entry.id   d14fbaac7c152a0aefc1028de90a9bd0
#
_cell.length_a   1.000
_cell.length_b   1.000
_cell.length_c   1.000
_cell.angle_alpha   90.00
_cell.angle_beta   90.00
_cell.angle_gamma   90.00
#
_symmetry.space_group_name_H-M   'P 1'
#
loop_
_entity.id
_entity.type
_entity.pdbx_description
1 polymer ?
#
loop_
_entity_poly.entity_id
_entity_poly.type
_entity_poly.pdbx_seq_one_letter_code
_entity_poly.pdbx_strand_id
1 'polypeptide(L)'
;EGLVLQEDDDQFKNLNINLVSEIKITGVTFGYDTDKVEDLNFNPILFKMARRFNDWKSRNLSILGKVLVSKAQGISQLVYISTMIMVPDWVIKQANSLVYKFIWGGPDKITRQLACKNYDEGEYALLILPYL
;
A
#
# COMPACT_ATOMS: atom_id res chain seq x y z
N GLU A 1 5.78 -8.11 -24.68
CA GLU A 1 5.17 -7.95 -26.00
C GLU A 1 3.84 -7.24 -25.81
N GLY A 2 3.85 -5.90 -26.01
CA GLY A 2 2.64 -5.10 -25.92
C GLY A 2 1.75 -5.38 -27.12
N LEU A 3 0.53 -5.79 -26.87
CA LEU A 3 -0.54 -5.81 -27.88
C LEU A 3 -0.75 -4.36 -28.37
N VAL A 4 -0.24 -4.08 -29.54
CA VAL A 4 -0.51 -2.81 -30.25
C VAL A 4 -1.90 -2.94 -30.86
N LEU A 5 -2.91 -2.40 -30.19
CA LEU A 5 -4.29 -2.28 -30.70
C LEU A 5 -4.37 -1.07 -31.65
N GLN A 6 -3.66 -1.11 -32.79
CA GLN A 6 -3.68 0.00 -33.76
C GLN A 6 -4.64 -0.20 -34.94
N GLU A 7 -5.23 -1.39 -35.12
CA GLU A 7 -6.11 -1.65 -36.27
C GLU A 7 -7.61 -1.70 -35.96
N ASP A 8 -8.02 -1.72 -34.69
CA ASP A 8 -9.44 -1.88 -34.32
C ASP A 8 -10.16 -0.59 -33.90
N ASP A 9 -9.50 0.56 -33.93
CA ASP A 9 -10.08 1.84 -33.49
C ASP A 9 -11.35 2.23 -34.23
N ASP A 10 -11.49 1.85 -35.52
CA ASP A 10 -12.65 2.21 -36.34
C ASP A 10 -13.88 1.31 -36.10
N GLN A 11 -13.68 0.07 -35.62
CA GLN A 11 -14.80 -0.81 -35.24
C GLN A 11 -15.49 -0.35 -33.95
N PHE A 12 -14.73 0.18 -32.99
CA PHE A 12 -15.26 0.64 -31.71
C PHE A 12 -15.94 2.02 -31.78
N LYS A 13 -15.57 2.87 -32.75
CA LYS A 13 -16.25 4.17 -32.96
C LYS A 13 -17.72 4.02 -33.29
N ASN A 14 -18.08 2.96 -34.02
CA ASN A 14 -19.47 2.67 -34.40
C ASN A 14 -20.33 2.18 -33.23
N LEU A 15 -19.69 1.70 -32.13
CA LEU A 15 -20.35 1.19 -30.93
C LEU A 15 -20.46 2.26 -29.82
N ASN A 16 -20.06 3.50 -30.09
CA ASN A 16 -20.01 4.58 -29.11
C ASN A 16 -19.20 4.24 -27.85
N ILE A 17 -18.12 3.42 -28.00
CA ILE A 17 -17.21 3.00 -26.94
C ILE A 17 -16.00 3.93 -26.96
N ASN A 18 -15.75 4.60 -25.85
CA ASN A 18 -14.54 5.42 -25.68
C ASN A 18 -13.38 4.54 -25.22
N LEU A 19 -12.33 4.47 -26.03
CA LEU A 19 -11.07 3.85 -25.64
C LEU A 19 -10.31 4.80 -24.71
N VAL A 20 -9.99 4.35 -23.51
CA VAL A 20 -9.22 5.11 -22.53
C VAL A 20 -7.95 4.36 -22.16
N SER A 21 -6.86 5.07 -21.91
CA SER A 21 -5.59 4.48 -21.51
C SER A 21 -5.61 3.97 -20.06
N GLU A 22 -6.48 4.53 -19.23
CA GLU A 22 -6.61 4.22 -17.81
C GLU A 22 -8.08 4.24 -17.43
N ILE A 23 -8.47 3.29 -16.56
CA ILE A 23 -9.81 3.22 -15.99
C ILE A 23 -9.72 3.03 -14.48
N LYS A 24 -10.55 3.73 -13.73
CA LYS A 24 -10.65 3.58 -12.28
C LYS A 24 -11.89 2.78 -11.91
N ILE A 25 -11.69 1.60 -11.29
CA ILE A 25 -12.77 0.70 -10.86
C ILE A 25 -12.64 0.47 -9.35
N THR A 26 -13.69 0.72 -8.60
CA THR A 26 -13.75 0.54 -7.13
C THR A 26 -12.59 1.21 -6.36
N GLY A 27 -12.07 2.30 -6.91
CA GLY A 27 -10.96 3.04 -6.30
C GLY A 27 -9.57 2.63 -6.76
N VAL A 28 -9.45 1.58 -7.57
CA VAL A 28 -8.19 1.09 -8.16
C VAL A 28 -8.11 1.50 -9.63
N THR A 29 -6.96 2.02 -10.03
CA THR A 29 -6.67 2.42 -11.41
C THR A 29 -6.02 1.26 -12.14
N PHE A 30 -6.55 0.91 -13.29
CA PHE A 30 -6.02 -0.07 -14.24
C PHE A 30 -5.60 0.63 -15.52
N GLY A 31 -4.54 0.19 -16.17
CA GLY A 31 -4.03 0.77 -17.41
C GLY A 31 -2.94 -0.10 -18.03
N TYR A 32 -2.46 0.31 -19.19
CA TYR A 32 -1.43 -0.43 -19.92
C TYR A 32 -0.01 -0.10 -19.43
N ASP A 33 0.21 1.10 -18.90
CA ASP A 33 1.48 1.53 -18.36
C ASP A 33 1.59 1.11 -16.89
N THR A 34 2.36 0.04 -16.63
CA THR A 34 2.50 -0.55 -15.31
C THR A 34 3.08 0.44 -14.29
N ASP A 35 4.11 1.19 -14.66
CA ASP A 35 4.79 2.13 -13.76
C ASP A 35 3.84 3.25 -13.34
N LYS A 36 3.10 3.78 -14.31
CA LYS A 36 2.11 4.82 -14.05
C LYS A 36 0.94 4.31 -13.21
N VAL A 37 0.47 3.09 -13.46
CA VAL A 37 -0.59 2.44 -12.67
C VAL A 37 -0.15 2.22 -11.23
N GLU A 38 1.09 1.78 -11.01
CA GLU A 38 1.66 1.64 -9.67
C GLU A 38 1.69 2.98 -8.93
N ASP A 39 2.23 4.02 -9.54
CA ASP A 39 2.29 5.36 -8.95
C ASP A 39 0.92 5.92 -8.60
N LEU A 40 -0.05 5.80 -9.50
CA LEU A 40 -1.42 6.28 -9.29
C LEU A 40 -2.15 5.57 -8.15
N ASN A 41 -1.84 4.29 -7.94
CA ASN A 41 -2.49 3.48 -6.91
C ASN A 41 -1.78 3.58 -5.55
N PHE A 42 -0.46 3.44 -5.52
CA PHE A 42 0.28 3.28 -4.26
C PHE A 42 0.75 4.59 -3.63
N ASN A 43 1.16 5.59 -4.42
CA ASN A 43 1.61 6.88 -3.87
C ASN A 43 0.53 7.56 -3.01
N PRO A 44 -0.75 7.64 -3.41
CA PRO A 44 -1.80 8.21 -2.57
C PRO A 44 -2.02 7.44 -1.26
N ILE A 45 -1.87 6.11 -1.28
CA ILE A 45 -2.02 5.26 -0.10
C ILE A 45 -0.89 5.52 0.89
N LEU A 46 0.36 5.52 0.41
CA LEU A 46 1.54 5.81 1.25
C LEU A 46 1.47 7.22 1.85
N PHE A 47 1.03 8.20 1.07
CA PHE A 47 0.82 9.56 1.56
C PHE A 47 -0.26 9.63 2.65
N LYS A 48 -1.41 8.99 2.44
CA LYS A 48 -2.48 8.90 3.45
C LYS A 48 -2.02 8.19 4.72
N MET A 49 -1.25 7.10 4.58
CA MET A 49 -0.67 6.38 5.70
C MET A 49 0.27 7.27 6.51
N ALA A 50 1.19 7.97 5.85
CA ALA A 50 2.12 8.89 6.50
C ALA A 50 1.39 10.01 7.25
N ARG A 51 0.37 10.61 6.64
CA ARG A 51 -0.46 11.65 7.24
C ARG A 51 -1.19 11.14 8.48
N ARG A 52 -1.85 9.98 8.39
CA ARG A 52 -2.55 9.38 9.53
C ARG A 52 -1.60 9.07 10.69
N PHE A 53 -0.44 8.50 10.41
CA PHE A 53 0.55 8.25 11.45
C PHE A 53 1.04 9.55 12.11
N ASN A 54 1.18 10.62 11.34
CA ASN A 54 1.53 11.93 11.91
C ASN A 54 0.42 12.49 12.81
N ASP A 55 -0.86 12.36 12.43
CA ASP A 55 -2.00 12.78 13.24
C ASP A 55 -2.09 11.99 14.57
N TRP A 56 -1.67 10.72 14.57
CA TRP A 56 -1.65 9.88 15.77
C TRP A 56 -0.44 10.11 16.68
N LYS A 57 0.64 10.73 16.18
CA LYS A 57 1.86 10.99 16.98
C LYS A 57 1.59 11.82 18.23
N SER A 58 0.68 12.78 18.17
CA SER A 58 0.35 13.68 19.28
C SER A 58 -0.41 13.02 20.42
N ARG A 59 -0.86 11.77 20.25
CA ARG A 59 -1.78 11.10 21.17
C ARG A 59 -1.13 10.19 22.22
N ASN A 60 0.17 10.27 22.44
CA ASN A 60 0.91 9.52 23.47
C ASN A 60 0.52 8.03 23.60
N LEU A 61 0.37 7.35 22.46
CA LEU A 61 0.01 5.94 22.42
C LEU A 61 1.13 5.06 22.98
N SER A 62 0.76 4.01 23.72
CA SER A 62 1.67 2.92 24.04
C SER A 62 2.18 2.23 22.74
N ILE A 63 3.25 1.46 22.84
CA ILE A 63 3.79 0.71 21.68
C ILE A 63 2.70 -0.19 21.10
N LEU A 64 1.97 -0.92 21.94
CA LEU A 64 0.85 -1.76 21.51
C LEU A 64 -0.24 -0.96 20.78
N GLY A 65 -0.61 0.20 21.31
CA GLY A 65 -1.56 1.11 20.64
C GLY A 65 -1.07 1.56 19.28
N LYS A 66 0.23 1.88 19.13
CA LYS A 66 0.83 2.23 17.85
C LYS A 66 0.81 1.07 16.86
N VAL A 67 1.06 -0.17 17.31
CA VAL A 67 0.96 -1.38 16.49
C VAL A 67 -0.46 -1.57 15.99
N LEU A 68 -1.48 -1.45 16.85
CA LEU A 68 -2.88 -1.56 16.45
C LEU A 68 -3.29 -0.49 15.44
N VAL A 69 -2.90 0.76 15.65
CA VAL A 69 -3.15 1.86 14.71
C VAL A 69 -2.45 1.59 13.38
N SER A 70 -1.21 1.09 13.39
CA SER A 70 -0.48 0.74 12.16
C SER A 70 -1.22 -0.31 11.34
N LYS A 71 -1.75 -1.35 12.00
CA LYS A 71 -2.54 -2.39 11.33
C LYS A 71 -3.86 -1.85 10.78
N ALA A 72 -4.63 -1.16 11.62
CA ALA A 72 -5.98 -0.72 11.28
C ALA A 72 -6.01 0.45 10.29
N GLN A 73 -5.08 1.39 10.39
CA GLN A 73 -5.09 2.64 9.62
C GLN A 73 -4.06 2.69 8.50
N GLY A 74 -3.03 1.84 8.57
CA GLY A 74 -1.95 1.78 7.60
C GLY A 74 -2.05 0.56 6.70
N ILE A 75 -1.73 -0.60 7.26
CA ILE A 75 -1.59 -1.85 6.51
C ILE A 75 -2.90 -2.27 5.83
N SER A 76 -4.04 -2.07 6.47
CA SER A 76 -5.36 -2.42 5.92
C SER A 76 -5.63 -1.81 4.54
N GLN A 77 -5.11 -0.62 4.25
CA GLN A 77 -5.28 0.03 2.94
C GLN A 77 -4.49 -0.67 1.84
N LEU A 78 -3.29 -1.16 2.19
CA LEU A 78 -2.47 -1.93 1.25
C LEU A 78 -3.06 -3.32 1.01
N VAL A 79 -3.61 -3.96 2.04
CA VAL A 79 -4.30 -5.26 1.90
C VAL A 79 -5.45 -5.17 0.90
N TYR A 80 -6.26 -4.10 0.94
CA TYR A 80 -7.36 -3.93 0.00
C TYR A 80 -6.87 -3.91 -1.45
N ILE A 81 -5.85 -3.09 -1.75
CA ILE A 81 -5.38 -2.96 -3.14
C ILE A 81 -4.59 -4.18 -3.60
N SER A 82 -3.90 -4.90 -2.68
CA SER A 82 -3.15 -6.12 -3.00
C SER A 82 -4.03 -7.28 -3.46
N THR A 83 -5.33 -7.23 -3.18
CA THR A 83 -6.28 -8.22 -3.70
C THR A 83 -6.54 -8.06 -5.21
N MET A 84 -6.20 -6.91 -5.79
CA MET A 84 -6.47 -6.57 -7.18
C MET A 84 -5.20 -6.37 -8.01
N ILE A 85 -4.14 -5.85 -7.39
CA ILE A 85 -2.86 -5.54 -8.05
C ILE A 85 -1.72 -6.06 -7.18
N MET A 86 -0.69 -6.62 -7.83
CA MET A 86 0.53 -7.02 -7.14
C MET A 86 1.21 -5.79 -6.52
N VAL A 87 1.60 -5.91 -5.26
CA VAL A 87 2.29 -4.82 -4.54
C VAL A 87 3.77 -4.84 -4.88
N PRO A 88 4.34 -3.77 -5.44
CA PRO A 88 5.76 -3.72 -5.75
C PRO A 88 6.63 -3.67 -4.49
N ASP A 89 7.85 -4.20 -4.57
CA ASP A 89 8.80 -4.23 -3.46
C ASP A 89 9.12 -2.85 -2.88
N TRP A 90 9.14 -1.81 -3.71
CA TRP A 90 9.40 -0.45 -3.25
C TRP A 90 8.29 0.07 -2.33
N VAL A 91 7.03 -0.29 -2.61
CA VAL A 91 5.86 0.04 -1.76
C VAL A 91 5.98 -0.65 -0.41
N ILE A 92 6.31 -1.94 -0.41
CA ILE A 92 6.51 -2.73 0.82
C ILE A 92 7.61 -2.12 1.68
N LYS A 93 8.74 -1.76 1.09
CA LYS A 93 9.87 -1.10 1.78
C LYS A 93 9.48 0.24 2.39
N GLN A 94 8.75 1.08 1.63
CA GLN A 94 8.28 2.38 2.12
C GLN A 94 7.23 2.24 3.22
N ALA A 95 6.25 1.36 3.05
CA ALA A 95 5.22 1.11 4.05
C ALA A 95 5.84 0.62 5.37
N ASN A 96 6.76 -0.35 5.31
CA ASN A 96 7.48 -0.83 6.48
C ASN A 96 8.26 0.30 7.16
N SER A 97 8.97 1.13 6.39
CA SER A 97 9.69 2.28 6.94
C SER A 97 8.78 3.25 7.68
N LEU A 98 7.59 3.56 7.13
CA LEU A 98 6.60 4.41 7.78
C LEU A 98 6.08 3.81 9.08
N VAL A 99 5.76 2.51 9.09
CA VAL A 99 5.28 1.79 10.28
C VAL A 99 6.33 1.80 11.39
N TYR A 100 7.56 1.43 11.08
CA TYR A 100 8.63 1.41 12.09
C TYR A 100 8.96 2.80 12.62
N LYS A 101 9.02 3.81 11.74
CA LYS A 101 9.21 5.21 12.15
C LYS A 101 8.08 5.72 13.05
N PHE A 102 6.86 5.28 12.82
CA PHE A 102 5.70 5.64 13.67
C PHE A 102 5.79 4.97 15.05
N ILE A 103 6.12 3.67 15.09
CA ILE A 103 6.17 2.90 16.35
C ILE A 103 7.30 3.40 17.24
N TRP A 104 8.51 3.52 16.71
CA TRP A 104 9.69 3.85 17.49
C TRP A 104 9.94 5.35 17.62
N GLY A 105 9.38 6.18 16.75
CA GLY A 105 9.58 7.62 16.72
C GLY A 105 10.98 8.06 16.29
N GLY A 106 11.82 7.12 15.84
CA GLY A 106 13.22 7.33 15.46
C GLY A 106 13.85 6.02 14.97
N PRO A 107 15.15 5.78 15.27
CA PRO A 107 15.81 4.51 14.95
C PRO A 107 15.11 3.31 15.61
N ASP A 108 15.12 2.17 14.93
CA ASP A 108 14.53 0.93 15.45
C ASP A 108 15.22 0.55 16.77
N LYS A 109 14.43 0.37 17.82
CA LYS A 109 14.95 0.03 19.15
C LYS A 109 15.20 -1.46 19.35
N ILE A 110 14.57 -2.28 18.52
CA ILE A 110 14.74 -3.73 18.46
C ILE A 110 14.86 -4.16 16.99
N THR A 111 15.44 -5.34 16.76
CA THR A 111 15.52 -5.87 15.41
C THR A 111 14.13 -6.14 14.86
N ARG A 112 13.93 -5.90 13.56
CA ARG A 112 12.62 -6.07 12.90
C ARG A 112 12.12 -7.51 12.99
N GLN A 113 13.04 -8.49 12.93
CA GLN A 113 12.71 -9.91 13.09
C GLN A 113 12.09 -10.23 14.44
N LEU A 114 12.62 -9.64 15.52
CA LEU A 114 12.09 -9.76 16.86
C LEU A 114 10.71 -9.11 17.02
N ALA A 115 10.49 -7.95 16.40
CA ALA A 115 9.23 -7.24 16.45
C ALA A 115 8.05 -7.98 15.78
N CYS A 116 8.33 -9.01 14.99
CA CYS A 116 7.34 -9.74 14.18
C CYS A 116 6.97 -11.11 14.73
N LYS A 117 7.56 -11.53 15.84
CA LYS A 117 7.21 -12.80 16.49
C LYS A 117 5.81 -12.77 17.11
N ASN A 118 5.28 -13.97 17.36
CA ASN A 118 3.94 -14.14 17.91
C ASN A 118 3.81 -13.63 19.35
N TYR A 119 2.60 -13.24 19.71
CA TYR A 119 2.24 -12.73 21.04
C TYR A 119 2.56 -13.71 22.17
N ASP A 120 2.44 -15.02 21.90
CA ASP A 120 2.72 -16.10 22.87
C ASP A 120 4.21 -16.16 23.27
N GLU A 121 5.09 -15.57 22.48
CA GLU A 121 6.52 -15.45 22.75
C GLU A 121 6.91 -14.12 23.44
N GLY A 122 5.92 -13.32 23.87
CA GLY A 122 6.13 -12.06 24.59
C GLY A 122 6.47 -10.87 23.70
N GLU A 123 6.18 -10.93 22.39
CA GLU A 123 6.56 -9.91 21.42
C GLU A 123 5.38 -9.21 20.74
N TYR A 124 5.63 -8.12 20.02
CA TYR A 124 4.60 -7.17 19.57
C TYR A 124 3.75 -7.63 18.36
N ALA A 125 3.96 -8.86 17.84
CA ALA A 125 3.22 -9.42 16.70
C ALA A 125 3.02 -8.42 15.55
N LEU A 126 4.08 -7.70 15.18
CA LEU A 126 4.05 -6.75 14.09
C LEU A 126 4.01 -7.52 12.77
N LEU A 127 2.88 -7.47 12.06
CA LEU A 127 2.82 -8.00 10.71
C LEU A 127 3.74 -7.19 9.81
N ILE A 128 4.82 -7.80 9.34
CA ILE A 128 5.56 -7.31 8.18
C ILE A 128 4.79 -7.72 6.93
N LEU A 129 4.74 -6.85 5.96
CA LEU A 129 4.13 -7.03 4.64
C LEU A 129 4.81 -8.05 3.67
N PRO A 130 5.83 -8.87 3.99
CA PRO A 130 6.36 -9.84 3.03
C PRO A 130 5.45 -11.04 2.76
N TYR A 131 4.25 -11.08 3.34
CA TYR A 131 3.26 -12.16 3.13
C TYR A 131 1.98 -11.66 2.43
N LEU A 132 2.05 -10.51 1.77
CA LEU A 132 1.04 -10.05 0.81
C LEU A 132 1.39 -10.52 -0.64
#